data_6e5bde8204cdb261fb97733164eb90b2
#
_entry.id   6e5bde8204cdb261fb97733164eb90b2
#
_cell.length_a   1.000
_cell.length_b   1.000
_cell.length_c   1.000
_cell.angle_alpha   90.00
_cell.angle_beta   90.00
_cell.angle_gamma   90.00
#
_symmetry.space_group_name_H-M   'P 1'
#
loop_
_entity.id
_entity.type
_entity.pdbx_description
1 polymer ?
#
loop_
_entity_poly.entity_id
_entity_poly.type
_entity_poly.pdbx_seq_one_letter_code
_entity_poly.pdbx_strand_id
1 'polypeptide(L)'
;MRDQLLTAARAQFAERGYSGATIRTIAAAADVDPALIRHYFGDKEGLFRAALLVNFDPAELATSVASGPRTTIGSRLVRQFFTMYDTAEFRTAVLALLRTAMTDSDTALMLRELIVNRAAPVLATQAVGERPQKQVILAMTTLMGVVIGRYVVGLPELAEASLDDLVADLGPVVQRYFDGTYSTSGT
;
A
#
# COMPACT_ATOMS: atom_id res chain seq x y z
N MET A 1 -12.41 -7.30 21.05
CA MET A 1 -11.56 -6.23 21.64
C MET A 1 -10.60 -5.64 20.61
N ARG A 2 -9.57 -6.38 20.15
CA ARG A 2 -8.60 -5.86 19.15
C ARG A 2 -9.29 -5.38 17.87
N ASP A 3 -10.25 -6.13 17.34
CA ASP A 3 -10.99 -5.79 16.11
C ASP A 3 -11.93 -4.59 16.30
N GLN A 4 -12.51 -4.42 17.49
CA GLN A 4 -13.29 -3.22 17.83
C GLN A 4 -12.42 -1.97 17.79
N LEU A 5 -11.20 -2.05 18.34
CA LEU A 5 -10.22 -0.96 18.28
C LEU A 5 -9.84 -0.61 16.85
N LEU A 6 -9.59 -1.62 16.00
CA LEU A 6 -9.26 -1.41 14.59
C LEU A 6 -10.42 -0.79 13.83
N THR A 7 -11.66 -1.22 14.08
CA THR A 7 -12.85 -0.64 13.46
C THR A 7 -13.05 0.82 13.86
N ALA A 8 -12.96 1.14 15.17
CA ALA A 8 -13.03 2.51 15.66
C ALA A 8 -11.90 3.39 15.13
N ALA A 9 -10.67 2.84 15.05
CA ALA A 9 -9.52 3.54 14.49
C ALA A 9 -9.74 3.89 13.02
N ARG A 10 -10.22 2.96 12.20
CA ARG A 10 -10.54 3.20 10.78
C ARG A 10 -11.54 4.33 10.62
N ALA A 11 -12.64 4.31 11.39
CA ALA A 11 -13.66 5.34 11.34
C ALA A 11 -13.09 6.72 11.72
N GLN A 12 -12.34 6.80 12.81
CA GLN A 12 -11.74 8.06 13.28
C GLN A 12 -10.66 8.60 12.32
N PHE A 13 -9.85 7.73 11.75
CA PHE A 13 -8.85 8.15 10.76
C PHE A 13 -9.51 8.57 9.43
N ALA A 14 -10.57 7.92 9.01
CA ALA A 14 -11.31 8.31 7.81
C ALA A 14 -12.02 9.67 7.97
N GLU A 15 -12.60 9.94 9.15
CA GLU A 15 -13.34 11.16 9.44
C GLU A 15 -12.44 12.37 9.70
N ARG A 16 -11.35 12.19 10.48
CA ARG A 16 -10.54 13.28 11.04
C ARG A 16 -9.12 13.35 10.49
N GLY A 17 -8.76 12.45 9.61
CA GLY A 17 -7.37 12.29 9.17
C GLY A 17 -6.45 11.72 10.26
N TYR A 18 -5.18 11.48 9.89
CA TYR A 18 -4.21 10.98 10.86
C TYR A 18 -3.97 11.97 12.00
N SER A 19 -3.72 13.26 11.69
CA SER A 19 -3.40 14.29 12.69
C SER A 19 -4.57 14.58 13.64
N GLY A 20 -5.81 14.63 13.12
CA GLY A 20 -7.00 14.95 13.91
C GLY A 20 -7.51 13.80 14.80
N ALA A 21 -7.24 12.55 14.45
CA ALA A 21 -7.56 11.40 15.30
C ALA A 21 -6.54 11.29 16.45
N THR A 22 -7.00 11.06 17.67
CA THR A 22 -6.14 10.86 18.85
C THR A 22 -6.38 9.49 19.47
N ILE A 23 -5.37 8.94 20.17
CA ILE A 23 -5.55 7.69 20.94
C ILE A 23 -6.76 7.77 21.87
N ARG A 24 -6.99 8.94 22.48
CA ARG A 24 -8.15 9.15 23.38
C ARG A 24 -9.48 9.08 22.64
N THR A 25 -9.61 9.77 21.50
CA THR A 25 -10.86 9.75 20.72
C THR A 25 -11.15 8.38 20.13
N ILE A 26 -10.12 7.64 19.72
CA ILE A 26 -10.26 6.27 19.22
C ILE A 26 -10.66 5.30 20.34
N ALA A 27 -10.02 5.40 21.51
CA ALA A 27 -10.34 4.57 22.66
C ALA A 27 -11.79 4.83 23.16
N ALA A 28 -12.21 6.10 23.22
CA ALA A 28 -13.58 6.46 23.54
C ALA A 28 -14.60 5.92 22.54
N ALA A 29 -14.29 5.97 21.22
CA ALA A 29 -15.16 5.42 20.19
C ALA A 29 -15.26 3.88 20.23
N ALA A 30 -14.24 3.21 20.78
CA ALA A 30 -14.23 1.75 20.98
C ALA A 30 -14.71 1.32 22.37
N ASP A 31 -15.07 2.27 23.25
CA ASP A 31 -15.45 2.03 24.66
C ASP A 31 -14.38 1.24 25.44
N VAL A 32 -13.11 1.65 25.31
CA VAL A 32 -11.98 1.00 25.98
C VAL A 32 -11.02 1.99 26.61
N ASP A 33 -10.17 1.50 27.52
CA ASP A 33 -9.08 2.30 28.08
C ASP A 33 -7.99 2.59 27.01
N PRO A 34 -7.51 3.86 26.90
CA PRO A 34 -6.38 4.22 26.02
C PRO A 34 -5.11 3.38 26.21
N ALA A 35 -4.88 2.84 27.42
CA ALA A 35 -3.75 1.97 27.71
C ALA A 35 -3.78 0.67 26.88
N LEU A 36 -4.97 0.18 26.52
CA LEU A 36 -5.10 -1.01 25.66
C LEU A 36 -4.58 -0.74 24.26
N ILE A 37 -4.75 0.46 23.72
CA ILE A 37 -4.19 0.83 22.42
C ILE A 37 -2.67 0.75 22.48
N ARG A 38 -2.06 1.29 23.53
CA ARG A 38 -0.61 1.21 23.73
C ARG A 38 -0.13 -0.23 23.89
N HIS A 39 -0.88 -1.04 24.61
CA HIS A 39 -0.56 -2.45 24.82
C HIS A 39 -0.58 -3.26 23.50
N TYR A 40 -1.61 -3.09 22.66
CA TYR A 40 -1.77 -3.87 21.44
C TYR A 40 -0.98 -3.34 20.24
N PHE A 41 -0.77 -2.03 20.17
CA PHE A 41 -0.28 -1.36 18.95
C PHE A 41 0.95 -0.48 19.20
N GLY A 42 1.36 -0.28 20.45
CA GLY A 42 2.50 0.55 20.84
C GLY A 42 2.12 2.05 20.88
N ASP A 43 1.86 2.62 19.72
CA ASP A 43 1.56 4.04 19.57
C ASP A 43 0.45 4.28 18.51
N LYS A 44 0.18 5.55 18.21
CA LYS A 44 -0.81 5.96 17.22
C LYS A 44 -0.43 5.49 15.81
N GLU A 45 0.87 5.48 15.49
CA GLU A 45 1.38 5.01 14.20
C GLU A 45 1.18 3.50 14.05
N GLY A 46 1.51 2.72 15.10
CA GLY A 46 1.26 1.28 15.14
C GLY A 46 -0.22 0.93 15.02
N LEU A 47 -1.09 1.67 15.70
CA LEU A 47 -2.55 1.53 15.56
C LEU A 47 -3.01 1.87 14.15
N PHE A 48 -2.51 2.96 13.57
CA PHE A 48 -2.87 3.39 12.22
C PHE A 48 -2.45 2.33 11.18
N ARG A 49 -1.21 1.84 11.27
CA ARG A 49 -0.75 0.73 10.43
C ARG A 49 -1.66 -0.48 10.54
N ALA A 50 -1.94 -0.91 11.77
CA ALA A 50 -2.80 -2.06 12.00
C ALA A 50 -4.24 -1.84 11.51
N ALA A 51 -4.76 -0.63 11.58
CA ALA A 51 -6.10 -0.28 11.13
C ALA A 51 -6.23 -0.24 9.60
N LEU A 52 -5.23 0.32 8.91
CA LEU A 52 -5.28 0.51 7.46
C LEU A 52 -4.66 -0.65 6.68
N LEU A 53 -3.65 -1.27 7.27
CA LEU A 53 -2.90 -2.34 6.63
C LEU A 53 -3.27 -3.73 7.17
N VAL A 54 -4.51 -3.90 7.62
CA VAL A 54 -5.01 -5.22 8.02
C VAL A 54 -4.72 -6.21 6.90
N ASN A 55 -3.76 -7.11 7.16
CA ASN A 55 -3.24 -8.13 6.27
C ASN A 55 -2.25 -7.66 5.18
N PHE A 56 -1.65 -6.47 5.28
CA PHE A 56 -0.53 -6.12 4.41
C PHE A 56 0.80 -6.23 5.18
N ASP A 57 1.51 -7.31 4.96
CA ASP A 57 2.91 -7.46 5.35
C ASP A 57 3.80 -7.33 4.10
N PRO A 58 4.68 -6.31 4.04
CA PRO A 58 5.63 -6.16 2.94
C PRO A 58 6.53 -7.39 2.75
N ALA A 59 6.84 -8.13 3.82
CA ALA A 59 7.64 -9.34 3.74
C ALA A 59 6.87 -10.50 3.11
N GLU A 60 5.59 -10.67 3.42
CA GLU A 60 4.73 -11.65 2.76
C GLU A 60 4.57 -11.33 1.27
N LEU A 61 4.33 -10.06 0.93
CA LEU A 61 4.29 -9.61 -0.46
C LEU A 61 5.59 -9.95 -1.20
N ALA A 62 6.74 -9.61 -0.63
CA ALA A 62 8.02 -9.89 -1.25
C ALA A 62 8.28 -11.39 -1.39
N THR A 63 7.92 -12.21 -0.39
CA THR A 63 8.03 -13.66 -0.45
C THR A 63 7.16 -14.23 -1.56
N SER A 64 5.92 -13.77 -1.66
CA SER A 64 4.99 -14.17 -2.74
C SER A 64 5.53 -13.77 -4.12
N VAL A 65 6.06 -12.56 -4.25
CA VAL A 65 6.68 -12.08 -5.50
C VAL A 65 7.95 -12.87 -5.83
N ALA A 66 8.74 -13.25 -4.85
CA ALA A 66 10.00 -13.99 -5.03
C ALA A 66 9.81 -15.48 -5.31
N SER A 67 8.65 -16.05 -5.05
CA SER A 67 8.39 -17.51 -5.06
C SER A 67 8.41 -18.18 -6.44
N GLY A 68 8.80 -17.49 -7.53
CA GLY A 68 8.80 -18.05 -8.87
C GLY A 68 9.90 -17.47 -9.77
N PRO A 69 9.86 -17.76 -11.08
CA PRO A 69 10.87 -17.30 -12.01
C PRO A 69 11.01 -15.78 -12.04
N ARG A 70 12.25 -15.27 -12.14
CA ARG A 70 12.51 -13.83 -12.24
C ARG A 70 11.77 -13.16 -13.40
N THR A 71 11.63 -13.87 -14.51
CA THR A 71 10.97 -13.39 -15.73
C THR A 71 9.49 -13.09 -15.57
N THR A 72 8.87 -13.45 -14.43
CA THR A 72 7.45 -13.24 -14.14
C THR A 72 7.21 -12.46 -12.84
N ILE A 73 8.25 -11.81 -12.28
CA ILE A 73 8.14 -10.98 -11.06
C ILE A 73 7.10 -9.88 -11.28
N GLY A 74 7.15 -9.19 -12.42
CA GLY A 74 6.21 -8.12 -12.74
C GLY A 74 4.76 -8.59 -12.68
N SER A 75 4.43 -9.67 -13.35
CA SER A 75 3.08 -10.23 -13.37
C SER A 75 2.62 -10.69 -11.98
N ARG A 76 3.52 -11.30 -11.19
CA ARG A 76 3.20 -11.71 -9.82
C ARG A 76 2.95 -10.51 -8.91
N LEU A 77 3.78 -9.45 -9.01
CA LEU A 77 3.59 -8.25 -8.23
C LEU A 77 2.27 -7.56 -8.57
N VAL A 78 1.95 -7.43 -9.87
CA VAL A 78 0.67 -6.84 -10.31
C VAL A 78 -0.50 -7.65 -9.76
N ARG A 79 -0.48 -8.96 -9.92
CA ARG A 79 -1.55 -9.84 -9.42
C ARG A 79 -1.74 -9.71 -7.92
N GLN A 80 -0.67 -9.83 -7.14
CA GLN A 80 -0.72 -9.73 -5.69
C GLN A 80 -1.22 -8.35 -5.23
N PHE A 81 -0.70 -7.30 -5.87
CA PHE A 81 -1.07 -5.92 -5.57
C PHE A 81 -2.57 -5.68 -5.80
N PHE A 82 -3.13 -6.03 -6.96
CA PHE A 82 -4.53 -5.78 -7.25
C PHE A 82 -5.49 -6.73 -6.53
N THR A 83 -5.08 -7.97 -6.22
CA THR A 83 -5.88 -8.87 -5.37
C THR A 83 -6.16 -8.27 -3.99
N MET A 84 -5.24 -7.47 -3.41
CA MET A 84 -5.50 -6.77 -2.16
C MET A 84 -6.67 -5.76 -2.28
N TYR A 85 -6.84 -5.14 -3.44
CA TYR A 85 -7.92 -4.19 -3.70
C TYR A 85 -9.29 -4.85 -3.99
N ASP A 86 -9.36 -6.17 -4.10
CA ASP A 86 -10.64 -6.89 -4.24
C ASP A 86 -11.46 -6.79 -2.96
N THR A 87 -10.80 -6.68 -1.80
CA THR A 87 -11.52 -6.43 -0.54
C THR A 87 -11.91 -4.97 -0.42
N ALA A 88 -13.21 -4.72 -0.16
CA ALA A 88 -13.75 -3.37 -0.02
C ALA A 88 -13.09 -2.60 1.14
N GLU A 89 -12.79 -3.30 2.23
CA GLU A 89 -12.15 -2.74 3.42
C GLU A 89 -10.76 -2.20 3.10
N PHE A 90 -9.90 -2.99 2.46
CA PHE A 90 -8.55 -2.56 2.09
C PHE A 90 -8.59 -1.39 1.11
N ARG A 91 -9.42 -1.51 0.07
CA ARG A 91 -9.59 -0.46 -0.95
C ARG A 91 -10.02 0.87 -0.33
N THR A 92 -11.07 0.85 0.53
CA THR A 92 -11.58 2.05 1.20
C THR A 92 -10.50 2.68 2.09
N ALA A 93 -9.78 1.87 2.85
CA ALA A 93 -8.72 2.33 3.75
C ALA A 93 -7.57 3.00 2.99
N VAL A 94 -7.07 2.38 1.91
CA VAL A 94 -5.98 2.94 1.10
C VAL A 94 -6.41 4.21 0.39
N LEU A 95 -7.63 4.27 -0.17
CA LEU A 95 -8.12 5.48 -0.82
C LEU A 95 -8.33 6.63 0.18
N ALA A 96 -8.80 6.35 1.39
CA ALA A 96 -8.89 7.36 2.46
C ALA A 96 -7.49 7.87 2.84
N LEU A 97 -6.51 6.96 2.99
CA LEU A 97 -5.12 7.31 3.27
C LEU A 97 -4.54 8.22 2.19
N LEU A 98 -4.72 7.89 0.92
CA LEU A 98 -4.23 8.69 -0.20
C LEU A 98 -4.85 10.09 -0.21
N ARG A 99 -6.16 10.22 0.00
CA ARG A 99 -6.85 11.52 0.10
C ARG A 99 -6.28 12.37 1.23
N THR A 100 -6.09 11.77 2.40
CA THR A 100 -5.54 12.48 3.56
C THR A 100 -4.09 12.90 3.31
N ALA A 101 -3.27 12.06 2.71
CA ALA A 101 -1.87 12.37 2.40
C ALA A 101 -1.71 13.56 1.43
N MET A 102 -2.73 13.87 0.63
CA MET A 102 -2.72 15.04 -0.26
C MET A 102 -2.88 16.38 0.49
N THR A 103 -3.42 16.37 1.70
CA THR A 103 -3.76 17.57 2.48
C THR A 103 -3.09 17.62 3.86
N ASP A 104 -2.54 16.52 4.32
CA ASP A 104 -1.92 16.36 5.63
C ASP A 104 -0.48 15.83 5.49
N SER A 105 0.48 16.66 5.89
CA SER A 105 1.91 16.35 5.75
C SER A 105 2.36 15.16 6.60
N ASP A 106 1.77 14.96 7.78
CA ASP A 106 2.14 13.86 8.68
C ASP A 106 1.69 12.52 8.07
N THR A 107 0.50 12.49 7.48
CA THR A 107 0.02 11.33 6.73
C THR A 107 0.89 11.04 5.50
N ALA A 108 1.33 12.07 4.78
CA ALA A 108 2.23 11.92 3.64
C ALA A 108 3.60 11.38 4.06
N LEU A 109 4.16 11.87 5.17
CA LEU A 109 5.42 11.36 5.74
C LEU A 109 5.30 9.89 6.14
N MET A 110 4.19 9.51 6.77
CA MET A 110 3.95 8.13 7.17
C MET A 110 3.79 7.19 5.96
N LEU A 111 3.07 7.62 4.92
CA LEU A 111 2.96 6.85 3.67
C LEU A 111 4.35 6.69 3.00
N ARG A 112 5.15 7.75 3.00
CA ARG A 112 6.53 7.71 2.53
C ARG A 112 7.36 6.70 3.32
N GLU A 113 7.28 6.71 4.66
CA GLU A 113 7.99 5.78 5.55
C GLU A 113 7.63 4.32 5.22
N LEU A 114 6.34 4.04 5.04
CA LEU A 114 5.85 2.72 4.67
C LEU A 114 6.44 2.24 3.35
N ILE A 115 6.42 3.10 2.32
CA ILE A 115 6.89 2.74 0.97
C ILE A 115 8.41 2.63 0.97
N VAL A 116 9.12 3.68 1.41
CA VAL A 116 10.57 3.82 1.22
C VAL A 116 11.37 2.93 2.16
N ASN A 117 10.92 2.81 3.42
CA ASN A 117 11.70 2.14 4.45
C ASN A 117 11.19 0.73 4.80
N ARG A 118 9.99 0.35 4.36
CA ARG A 118 9.45 -0.99 4.60
C ARG A 118 9.23 -1.80 3.33
N ALA A 119 8.43 -1.31 2.38
CA ALA A 119 8.08 -2.09 1.20
C ALA A 119 9.23 -2.14 0.16
N ALA A 120 9.80 -0.99 -0.18
CA ALA A 120 10.79 -0.92 -1.24
C ALA A 120 12.09 -1.69 -0.96
N PRO A 121 12.70 -1.68 0.25
CA PRO A 121 13.92 -2.44 0.50
C PRO A 121 13.72 -3.95 0.33
N VAL A 122 12.57 -4.48 0.77
CA VAL A 122 12.28 -5.92 0.65
C VAL A 122 12.16 -6.33 -0.81
N LEU A 123 11.38 -5.60 -1.60
CA LEU A 123 11.20 -5.86 -3.03
C LEU A 123 12.46 -5.58 -3.85
N ALA A 124 13.29 -4.62 -3.43
CA ALA A 124 14.53 -4.27 -4.11
C ALA A 124 15.56 -5.41 -4.16
N THR A 125 15.47 -6.38 -3.25
CA THR A 125 16.30 -7.60 -3.30
C THR A 125 16.07 -8.41 -4.57
N GLN A 126 14.92 -8.21 -5.23
CA GLN A 126 14.53 -8.90 -6.45
C GLN A 126 14.86 -8.12 -7.74
N ALA A 127 15.23 -6.85 -7.61
CA ALA A 127 15.56 -6.00 -8.75
C ALA A 127 17.04 -6.07 -9.13
N VAL A 128 17.32 -5.95 -10.43
CA VAL A 128 18.70 -5.91 -10.99
C VAL A 128 18.98 -4.49 -11.47
N GLY A 129 20.19 -4.00 -11.19
CA GLY A 129 20.63 -2.69 -11.64
C GLY A 129 21.30 -1.89 -10.55
N GLU A 130 21.73 -0.69 -10.88
CA GLU A 130 22.48 0.19 -9.97
C GLU A 130 21.62 0.85 -8.89
N ARG A 131 20.29 0.93 -9.11
CA ARG A 131 19.36 1.65 -8.22
C ARG A 131 18.10 0.84 -7.94
N PRO A 132 18.22 -0.37 -7.35
CA PRO A 132 17.11 -1.30 -7.20
C PRO A 132 15.93 -0.72 -6.39
N GLN A 133 16.21 0.07 -5.36
CA GLN A 133 15.16 0.71 -4.56
C GLN A 133 14.35 1.73 -5.39
N LYS A 134 15.02 2.56 -6.21
CA LYS A 134 14.36 3.49 -7.12
C LYS A 134 13.49 2.76 -8.14
N GLN A 135 13.96 1.63 -8.67
CA GLN A 135 13.23 0.79 -9.62
C GLN A 135 11.91 0.29 -9.01
N VAL A 136 11.97 -0.21 -7.77
CA VAL A 136 10.79 -0.66 -7.05
C VAL A 136 9.82 0.49 -6.75
N ILE A 137 10.34 1.66 -6.33
CA ILE A 137 9.49 2.84 -6.10
C ILE A 137 8.76 3.24 -7.39
N LEU A 138 9.43 3.23 -8.54
CA LEU A 138 8.79 3.50 -9.83
C LEU A 138 7.72 2.47 -10.17
N ALA A 139 7.99 1.18 -9.96
CA ALA A 139 7.00 0.12 -10.15
C ALA A 139 5.77 0.35 -9.27
N MET A 140 5.96 0.58 -7.96
CA MET A 140 4.86 0.85 -7.02
C MET A 140 4.07 2.11 -7.38
N THR A 141 4.75 3.18 -7.81
CA THR A 141 4.10 4.43 -8.25
C THR A 141 3.28 4.21 -9.51
N THR A 142 3.75 3.39 -10.44
CA THR A 142 2.99 3.02 -11.65
C THR A 142 1.70 2.29 -11.26
N LEU A 143 1.78 1.28 -10.38
CA LEU A 143 0.60 0.55 -9.90
C LEU A 143 -0.37 1.47 -9.14
N MET A 144 0.14 2.39 -8.33
CA MET A 144 -0.67 3.36 -7.61
C MET A 144 -1.38 4.34 -8.56
N GLY A 145 -0.73 4.72 -9.67
CA GLY A 145 -1.37 5.51 -10.73
C GLY A 145 -2.58 4.80 -11.33
N VAL A 146 -2.47 3.50 -11.56
CA VAL A 146 -3.60 2.67 -12.04
C VAL A 146 -4.71 2.59 -10.98
N VAL A 147 -4.38 2.47 -9.69
CA VAL A 147 -5.38 2.52 -8.60
C VAL A 147 -6.15 3.83 -8.62
N ILE A 148 -5.46 4.96 -8.79
CA ILE A 148 -6.12 6.27 -8.90
C ILE A 148 -7.03 6.31 -10.13
N GLY A 149 -6.54 5.91 -11.29
CA GLY A 149 -7.33 5.86 -12.53
C GLY A 149 -8.58 4.98 -12.39
N ARG A 150 -8.43 3.80 -11.80
CA ARG A 150 -9.49 2.79 -11.65
C ARG A 150 -10.53 3.16 -10.60
N TYR A 151 -10.09 3.56 -9.40
CA TYR A 151 -10.97 3.66 -8.23
C TYR A 151 -11.28 5.10 -7.78
N VAL A 152 -10.51 6.09 -8.23
CA VAL A 152 -10.75 7.50 -7.87
C VAL A 152 -11.34 8.26 -9.04
N VAL A 153 -10.72 8.16 -10.23
CA VAL A 153 -11.18 8.85 -11.45
C VAL A 153 -12.27 8.03 -12.15
N GLY A 154 -12.23 6.71 -12.07
CA GLY A 154 -13.22 5.82 -12.70
C GLY A 154 -13.08 5.79 -14.22
N LEU A 155 -11.83 5.73 -14.74
CA LEU A 155 -11.58 5.60 -16.17
C LEU A 155 -12.16 4.26 -16.65
N PRO A 156 -13.11 4.25 -17.63
CA PRO A 156 -13.87 3.06 -17.99
C PRO A 156 -12.96 1.85 -18.33
N GLU A 157 -11.92 2.07 -19.12
CA GLU A 157 -11.01 1.03 -19.57
C GLU A 157 -10.23 0.38 -18.40
N LEU A 158 -10.00 1.13 -17.31
CA LEU A 158 -9.37 0.61 -16.10
C LEU A 158 -10.39 0.05 -15.12
N ALA A 159 -11.57 0.69 -15.00
CA ALA A 159 -12.60 0.30 -14.05
C ALA A 159 -13.22 -1.07 -14.41
N GLU A 160 -13.37 -1.35 -15.70
CA GLU A 160 -13.94 -2.58 -16.25
C GLU A 160 -12.91 -3.69 -16.46
N ALA A 161 -11.60 -3.37 -16.49
CA ALA A 161 -10.55 -4.35 -16.69
C ALA A 161 -10.59 -5.47 -15.64
N SER A 162 -10.49 -6.71 -16.06
CA SER A 162 -10.33 -7.84 -15.17
C SER A 162 -8.94 -7.85 -14.52
N LEU A 163 -8.76 -8.64 -13.45
CA LEU A 163 -7.43 -8.83 -12.86
C LEU A 163 -6.44 -9.41 -13.88
N ASP A 164 -6.89 -10.30 -14.75
CA ASP A 164 -6.03 -10.92 -15.77
C ASP A 164 -5.63 -9.91 -16.85
N ASP A 165 -6.52 -9.01 -17.26
CA ASP A 165 -6.19 -7.91 -18.17
C ASP A 165 -5.13 -6.99 -17.56
N LEU A 166 -5.32 -6.57 -16.30
CA LEU A 166 -4.34 -5.76 -15.60
C LEU A 166 -2.98 -6.45 -15.48
N VAL A 167 -2.96 -7.77 -15.26
CA VAL A 167 -1.72 -8.54 -15.19
C VAL A 167 -1.06 -8.64 -16.57
N ALA A 168 -1.83 -8.83 -17.63
CA ALA A 168 -1.31 -8.91 -18.99
C ALA A 168 -0.70 -7.58 -19.45
N ASP A 169 -1.37 -6.46 -19.15
CA ASP A 169 -0.95 -5.13 -19.58
C ASP A 169 0.20 -4.57 -18.75
N LEU A 170 0.09 -4.66 -17.42
CA LEU A 170 1.03 -4.04 -16.49
C LEU A 170 2.21 -4.95 -16.13
N GLY A 171 2.04 -6.26 -16.20
CA GLY A 171 3.08 -7.22 -15.86
C GLY A 171 4.40 -6.98 -16.61
N PRO A 172 4.38 -6.86 -17.95
CA PRO A 172 5.58 -6.55 -18.73
C PRO A 172 6.19 -5.19 -18.41
N VAL A 173 5.37 -4.18 -18.11
CA VAL A 173 5.83 -2.82 -17.74
C VAL A 173 6.57 -2.87 -16.42
N VAL A 174 5.97 -3.50 -15.41
CA VAL A 174 6.55 -3.67 -14.07
C VAL A 174 7.81 -4.54 -14.13
N GLN A 175 7.83 -5.59 -14.97
CA GLN A 175 9.00 -6.44 -15.17
C GLN A 175 10.22 -5.63 -15.60
N ARG A 176 10.07 -4.65 -16.50
CA ARG A 176 11.17 -3.79 -16.96
C ARG A 176 11.84 -3.03 -15.84
N TYR A 177 11.10 -2.63 -14.79
CA TYR A 177 11.70 -2.02 -13.61
C TYR A 177 12.59 -3.02 -12.87
N PHE A 178 12.13 -4.26 -12.68
CA PHE A 178 12.94 -5.29 -12.02
C PHE A 178 14.16 -5.73 -12.81
N ASP A 179 14.07 -5.72 -14.14
CA ASP A 179 15.18 -6.09 -15.04
C ASP A 179 16.16 -4.93 -15.28
N GLY A 180 15.85 -3.70 -14.80
CA GLY A 180 16.66 -2.52 -15.05
C GLY A 180 16.61 -1.97 -16.48
N THR A 181 15.67 -2.46 -17.29
CA THR A 181 15.56 -2.13 -18.74
C THR A 181 14.60 -0.97 -19.04
N TYR A 182 14.12 -0.26 -18.00
CA TYR A 182 13.18 0.86 -18.14
C TYR A 182 13.85 2.17 -18.59
N SER A 183 15.19 2.26 -18.48
CA SER A 183 15.98 3.40 -18.90
C SER A 183 17.03 2.90 -19.89
N THR A 184 16.77 3.02 -21.18
CA THR A 184 17.83 3.04 -22.17
C THR A 184 18.46 4.41 -22.07
N SER A 185 19.59 4.51 -21.35
CA SER A 185 20.48 5.67 -21.47
C SER A 185 20.91 5.70 -22.94
N GLY A 186 20.29 6.60 -23.71
CA GLY A 186 20.82 6.95 -25.01
C GLY A 186 22.23 7.49 -24.80
N THR A 187 23.18 6.81 -25.34
CA THR A 187 24.54 7.29 -25.61
C THR A 187 24.47 8.44 -26.60
#